data_4d6f4c108c78287568f493d783e9c221
#
_entry.id   4d6f4c108c78287568f493d783e9c221
#
_cell.length_a   1.000
_cell.length_b   1.000
_cell.length_c   1.000
_cell.angle_alpha   90.00
_cell.angle_beta   90.00
_cell.angle_gamma   90.00
#
_symmetry.space_group_name_H-M   'P 1'
#
loop_
_entity.id
_entity.type
_entity.pdbx_description
1 polymer ?
#
loop_
_entity_poly.entity_id
_entity_poly.type
_entity_poly.pdbx_seq_one_letter_code
_entity_poly.pdbx_strand_id
1 'polypeptide(L)' 'MAAVSYPCYWLRKDLSGAWFWVYHDANGEVIARSSGAFARYDDCRRSVDQIKGSGQHPVFYSQ' A
#
# COMPACT_ATOMS: atom_id res chain seq x y z
N MET A 1 3.20 23.14 3.41
CA MET A 1 3.45 21.80 2.86
C MET A 1 3.03 20.75 3.87
N ALA A 2 2.19 19.83 3.46
CA ALA A 2 1.72 18.79 4.38
C ALA A 2 2.82 17.77 4.61
N ALA A 3 3.07 17.44 5.87
CA ALA A 3 4.03 16.40 6.21
C ALA A 3 3.35 15.04 6.12
N VAL A 4 4.09 14.04 5.66
CA VAL A 4 3.60 12.67 5.65
C VAL A 4 3.70 12.13 7.07
N SER A 5 2.60 11.55 7.56
CA SER A 5 2.57 10.93 8.89
C SER A 5 2.75 9.43 8.75
N TYR A 6 3.67 8.86 9.51
CA TYR A 6 3.89 7.43 9.53
C TYR A 6 3.22 6.82 10.76
N PRO A 7 2.75 5.57 10.67
CA PRO A 7 2.77 4.70 9.49
C PRO A 7 1.72 5.12 8.46
N CYS A 8 1.96 4.80 7.21
CA CYS A 8 1.01 5.19 6.16
C CYS A 8 1.15 4.32 4.92
N TYR A 9 0.10 4.35 4.10
CA TYR A 9 0.14 3.86 2.73
C TYR A 9 0.36 5.05 1.82
N TRP A 10 1.32 4.93 0.92
CA TRP A 10 1.64 6.00 -0.01
C TRP A 10 1.33 5.50 -1.42
N LEU A 11 0.33 6.09 -2.06
CA LEU A 11 -0.03 5.76 -3.44
C LEU A 11 0.79 6.62 -4.37
N ARG A 12 1.51 5.98 -5.28
CA ARG A 12 2.44 6.66 -6.18
C ARG A 12 2.17 6.26 -7.61
N LYS A 13 2.55 7.13 -8.53
CA LYS A 13 2.40 6.90 -9.96
C LYS A 13 3.79 6.75 -10.56
N ASP A 14 3.98 5.70 -11.37
CA ASP A 14 5.27 5.50 -12.00
C ASP A 14 5.35 6.25 -13.34
N LEU A 15 6.48 6.11 -14.02
CA LEU A 15 6.71 6.83 -15.27
C LEU A 15 5.78 6.37 -16.39
N SER A 16 5.25 5.16 -16.32
CA SER A 16 4.31 4.65 -17.32
C SER A 16 2.89 5.11 -17.07
N GLY A 17 2.63 5.78 -15.95
CA GLY A 17 1.31 6.22 -15.58
C GLY A 17 0.52 5.22 -14.76
N ALA A 18 1.14 4.11 -14.38
CA ALA A 18 0.50 3.12 -13.53
C ALA A 18 0.65 3.51 -12.05
N TRP A 19 -0.32 3.09 -11.25
CA TRP A 19 -0.33 3.38 -9.83
C TRP A 19 0.16 2.18 -9.04
N PHE A 20 0.83 2.44 -7.92
CA PHE A 20 1.22 1.41 -6.97
C PHE A 20 1.21 2.01 -5.56
N TRP A 21 1.14 1.15 -4.56
CA TRP A 21 1.18 1.63 -3.18
C TRP A 21 2.38 1.04 -2.47
N VAL A 22 2.85 1.78 -1.46
CA VAL A 22 3.94 1.39 -0.60
C VAL A 22 3.49 1.63 0.83
N TYR A 23 3.73 0.67 1.72
CA TYR A 23 3.41 0.84 3.13
C TYR A 23 4.68 1.14 3.92
N HIS A 24 4.65 2.22 4.66
CA HIS A 24 5.74 2.63 5.53
C HIS A 24 5.34 2.39 6.98
N ASP A 25 6.24 1.82 7.77
CA ASP A 25 5.98 1.63 9.20
C ASP A 25 6.16 2.95 9.97
N ALA A 26 6.06 2.88 11.30
CA ALA A 26 6.14 4.08 12.14
C ALA A 26 7.50 4.78 12.06
N ASN A 27 8.54 4.07 11.64
CA ASN A 27 9.86 4.65 11.46
C ASN A 27 10.09 5.19 10.05
N GLY A 28 9.10 5.07 9.18
CA GLY A 28 9.22 5.51 7.79
C GLY A 28 9.86 4.49 6.87
N GLU A 29 10.12 3.29 7.33
CA GLU A 29 10.71 2.24 6.51
C GLU A 29 9.64 1.55 5.67
N VAL A 30 9.99 1.23 4.43
CA VAL A 30 9.10 0.47 3.55
C VAL A 30 9.12 -0.99 3.97
N ILE A 31 7.97 -1.51 4.39
CA ILE A 31 7.85 -2.91 4.80
C ILE A 31 6.89 -3.71 3.93
N ALA A 32 6.17 -3.06 3.02
CA ALA A 32 5.29 -3.75 2.09
C ALA A 32 5.04 -2.86 0.88
N ARG A 33 4.69 -3.51 -0.22
CA ARG A 33 4.32 -2.80 -1.45
C ARG A 33 3.33 -3.64 -2.23
N SER A 34 2.62 -3.01 -3.18
CA SER A 34 1.70 -3.75 -4.04
C SER A 34 2.49 -4.73 -4.91
N SER A 35 1.89 -5.90 -5.18
CA SER A 35 2.54 -6.92 -5.99
C SER A 35 2.60 -6.55 -7.47
N GLY A 36 1.81 -5.56 -7.88
CA GLY A 36 1.79 -5.09 -9.25
C GLY A 36 1.32 -3.66 -9.32
N ALA A 37 1.21 -3.16 -10.52
CA ALA A 37 0.75 -1.81 -10.76
C ALA A 37 -0.71 -1.82 -11.21
N PHE A 38 -1.41 -0.74 -10.91
CA PHE A 38 -2.81 -0.55 -11.25
C PHE A 38 -2.92 0.53 -12.30
N ALA A 39 -3.79 0.31 -13.29
CA ALA A 39 -3.98 1.29 -14.35
C ALA A 39 -4.67 2.56 -13.84
N ARG A 40 -5.46 2.45 -12.76
CA ARG A 40 -6.26 3.55 -12.26
C ARG A 40 -6.01 3.75 -10.77
N TYR A 41 -6.07 5.02 -10.36
CA TYR A 41 -5.94 5.37 -8.94
C TYR A 41 -6.97 4.63 -8.08
N ASP A 42 -8.23 4.58 -8.55
CA ASP A 42 -9.30 3.96 -7.78
C ASP A 42 -9.03 2.50 -7.47
N ASP A 43 -8.45 1.77 -8.42
CA ASP A 43 -8.13 0.37 -8.22
C ASP A 43 -7.01 0.20 -7.20
N CYS A 44 -6.02 1.06 -7.26
CA CYS A 44 -4.93 1.05 -6.29
C CYS A 44 -5.45 1.37 -4.90
N ARG A 45 -6.29 2.39 -4.77
CA ARG A 45 -6.89 2.76 -3.50
C ARG A 45 -7.74 1.65 -2.93
N ARG A 46 -8.49 0.96 -3.78
CA ARG A 46 -9.32 -0.16 -3.34
C ARG A 46 -8.48 -1.28 -2.75
N SER A 47 -7.31 -1.57 -3.37
CA SER A 47 -6.43 -2.60 -2.84
C SER A 47 -5.88 -2.22 -1.46
N VAL A 48 -5.58 -0.94 -1.24
CA VAL A 48 -5.18 -0.46 0.07
C VAL A 48 -6.30 -0.66 1.09
N ASP A 49 -7.52 -0.32 0.71
CA ASP A 49 -8.66 -0.46 1.61
C ASP A 49 -8.89 -1.91 2.01
N GLN A 50 -8.67 -2.85 1.10
CA GLN A 50 -8.76 -4.27 1.41
C GLN A 50 -7.74 -4.68 2.47
N ILE A 51 -6.51 -4.20 2.34
CA ILE A 51 -5.46 -4.53 3.30
C ILE A 51 -5.74 -3.89 4.65
N LYS A 52 -6.17 -2.65 4.67
CA LYS A 52 -6.53 -1.97 5.92
C LYS A 52 -7.66 -2.68 6.65
N GLY A 53 -8.56 -3.32 5.91
CA GLY A 53 -9.66 -4.07 6.51
C GLY A 53 -9.31 -5.50 6.87
N SER A 54 -8.05 -5.92 6.73
CA SER A 54 -7.67 -7.32 6.88
C SER A 54 -7.24 -7.72 8.30
N GLY A 55 -7.45 -6.87 9.29
CA GLY A 55 -7.01 -7.13 10.66
C GLY A 55 -7.63 -8.38 11.30
N GLN A 56 -8.77 -8.85 10.78
CA GLN A 56 -9.46 -10.03 11.26
C GLN A 56 -9.12 -11.28 10.45
N HIS A 57 -8.33 -11.14 9.41
CA HIS A 57 -8.04 -12.27 8.54
C HIS A 57 -7.01 -13.19 9.18
N PRO A 58 -7.19 -14.53 9.06
CA PRO A 58 -6.24 -15.46 9.67
C PRO A 58 -4.90 -15.43 8.95
N VAL A 59 -3.87 -15.77 9.70
CA VAL A 59 -2.51 -15.91 9.15
C VAL A 59 -2.19 -17.39 9.09
N PHE A 60 -1.85 -17.88 7.89
CA PHE A 60 -1.45 -19.25 7.71
C PHE A 60 0.05 -19.33 7.58
N TYR A 61 0.61 -20.37 8.17
CA TYR A 61 2.04 -20.61 8.15
C TYR A 61 2.30 -21.82 7.26
N SER A 62 3.27 -21.68 6.36
CA SER A 62 3.63 -22.74 5.42
C SER A 62 5.12 -23.05 5.57
N GLN A 63 5.42 -24.33 5.68
CA GLN A 63 6.80 -24.79 5.76
C GLN A 63 7.34 -25.17 4.39
#